data_755045d9c5854b3a09a617ba82f124e2
#
_entry.id   755045d9c5854b3a09a617ba82f124e2
#
_cell.length_a   1.000
_cell.length_b   1.000
_cell.length_c   1.000
_cell.angle_alpha   90.00
_cell.angle_beta   90.00
_cell.angle_gamma   90.00
#
_symmetry.space_group_name_H-M   'P 1'
#
loop_
_entity.id
_entity.type
_entity.pdbx_description
1 polymer ?
#
loop_
_entity_poly.entity_id
_entity_poly.type
_entity_poly.pdbx_seq_one_letter_code
_entity_poly.pdbx_strand_id
1 'polypeptide(L)'
;MEDREISRAVIGRLPRYYRYLGELLDAGVERISSNDLSKKMHVTASQIRQDLNNFGGFGQQGYGYNVKYLYTEIGKILGLNRPHNMIIIGAGNLGQALANYASFEKNGFILKGLFDVNSRLEGVAIRGVPIRMMDELKDFVSQSDIEIAALTIPKSKAIEVAEMLIENGIRAIWNFAHTDLNLPEDIIVENVHLSDSLMRLSYTISRYQEDHGK
;
A
#
# COMPACT_ATOMS: atom_id res chain seq x y z
N MET A 1 22.26 14.41 12.23
CA MET A 1 21.86 14.26 10.81
C MET A 1 20.65 15.13 10.66
N GLU A 2 20.73 16.19 9.83
CA GLU A 2 19.56 16.99 9.52
C GLU A 2 18.50 16.05 8.91
N ASP A 3 17.31 16.02 9.50
CA ASP A 3 16.12 15.37 8.93
C ASP A 3 15.77 16.11 7.63
N ARG A 4 16.37 15.70 6.53
CA ARG A 4 15.91 16.12 5.21
C ARG A 4 14.56 15.47 5.00
N GLU A 5 13.51 16.26 5.05
CA GLU A 5 12.16 15.83 4.70
C GLU A 5 12.17 15.25 3.29
N ILE A 6 12.01 13.93 3.21
CA ILE A 6 12.03 13.22 1.93
C ILE A 6 10.70 13.47 1.23
N SER A 7 10.76 13.96 0.00
CA SER A 7 9.54 14.33 -0.72
C SER A 7 8.59 13.13 -0.91
N ARG A 8 7.29 13.38 -0.78
CA ARG A 8 6.24 12.36 -1.01
C ARG A 8 6.38 11.67 -2.37
N ALA A 9 6.87 12.39 -3.39
CA ALA A 9 7.11 11.82 -4.71
C ALA A 9 8.21 10.74 -4.71
N VAL A 10 9.25 10.88 -3.89
CA VAL A 10 10.29 9.85 -3.72
C VAL A 10 9.71 8.66 -2.97
N ILE A 11 9.05 8.91 -1.82
CA ILE A 11 8.40 7.84 -1.03
C ILE A 11 7.41 7.04 -1.88
N GLY A 12 6.59 7.72 -2.72
CA GLY A 12 5.62 7.07 -3.60
C GLY A 12 6.24 6.15 -4.67
N ARG A 13 7.54 6.29 -4.98
CA ARG A 13 8.25 5.39 -5.90
C ARG A 13 8.90 4.18 -5.21
N LEU A 14 9.16 4.24 -3.89
CA LEU A 14 9.84 3.16 -3.15
C LEU A 14 9.12 1.81 -3.25
N PRO A 15 7.78 1.71 -3.15
CA PRO A 15 7.10 0.42 -3.30
C PRO A 15 7.37 -0.24 -4.65
N ARG A 16 7.56 0.56 -5.70
CA ARG A 16 7.89 0.06 -7.02
C ARG A 16 9.32 -0.46 -7.08
N TYR A 17 10.29 0.24 -6.47
CA TYR A 17 11.66 -0.27 -6.32
C TYR A 17 11.65 -1.60 -5.55
N TYR A 18 10.97 -1.64 -4.42
CA TYR A 18 10.89 -2.83 -3.56
C TYR A 18 10.39 -4.05 -4.33
N ARG A 19 9.29 -3.91 -5.07
CA ARG A 19 8.73 -4.98 -5.89
C ARG A 19 9.70 -5.50 -6.94
N TYR A 20 10.31 -4.62 -7.74
CA TYR A 20 11.25 -5.03 -8.78
C TYR A 20 12.53 -5.66 -8.23
N LEU A 21 13.02 -5.18 -7.10
CA LEU A 21 14.15 -5.79 -6.41
C LEU A 21 13.80 -7.18 -5.88
N GLY A 22 12.58 -7.37 -5.38
CA GLY A 22 12.07 -8.69 -4.99
C GLY A 22 12.07 -9.69 -6.15
N GLU A 23 11.54 -9.27 -7.32
CA GLU A 23 11.56 -10.08 -8.54
C GLU A 23 13.00 -10.46 -8.98
N LEU A 24 13.95 -9.53 -8.80
CA LEU A 24 15.36 -9.79 -9.12
C LEU A 24 15.99 -10.77 -8.14
N LEU A 25 15.66 -10.69 -6.86
CA LEU A 25 16.11 -11.64 -5.84
C LEU A 25 15.60 -13.05 -6.14
N ASP A 26 14.31 -13.17 -6.49
CA ASP A 26 13.69 -14.45 -6.85
C ASP A 26 14.35 -15.06 -8.12
N ALA A 27 14.86 -14.19 -9.02
CA ALA A 27 15.61 -14.59 -10.21
C ALA A 27 17.11 -14.83 -9.94
N GLY A 28 17.58 -14.73 -8.69
CA GLY A 28 18.99 -14.94 -8.32
C GLY A 28 19.93 -13.83 -8.77
N VAL A 29 19.44 -12.64 -9.10
CA VAL A 29 20.27 -11.49 -9.54
C VAL A 29 20.89 -10.82 -8.32
N GLU A 30 22.22 -10.84 -8.22
CA GLU A 30 22.95 -10.26 -7.11
C GLU A 30 23.19 -8.75 -7.25
N ARG A 31 23.39 -8.27 -8.48
CA ARG A 31 23.71 -6.86 -8.76
C ARG A 31 22.92 -6.30 -9.94
N ILE A 32 22.59 -5.02 -9.85
CA ILE A 32 21.90 -4.30 -10.92
C ILE A 32 22.45 -2.88 -11.06
N SER A 33 22.62 -2.41 -12.31
CA SER A 33 22.96 -1.03 -12.57
C SER A 33 21.75 -0.10 -12.52
N SER A 34 21.96 1.20 -12.30
CA SER A 34 20.87 2.19 -12.42
C SER A 34 20.26 2.21 -13.83
N ASN A 35 21.05 1.89 -14.86
CA ASN A 35 20.58 1.83 -16.25
C ASN A 35 19.64 0.63 -16.47
N ASP A 36 19.96 -0.55 -15.94
CA ASP A 36 19.10 -1.73 -16.11
C ASP A 36 17.83 -1.64 -15.27
N LEU A 37 17.95 -1.08 -14.07
CA LEU A 37 16.79 -0.79 -13.24
C LEU A 37 15.87 0.26 -13.90
N SER A 38 16.45 1.27 -14.58
CA SER A 38 15.69 2.30 -15.31
C SER A 38 14.84 1.73 -16.44
N LYS A 39 15.37 0.75 -17.19
CA LYS A 39 14.63 0.07 -18.25
C LYS A 39 13.39 -0.66 -17.70
N LYS A 40 13.52 -1.34 -16.55
CA LYS A 40 12.40 -2.04 -15.89
C LYS A 40 11.36 -1.07 -15.33
N MET A 41 11.81 0.07 -14.81
CA MET A 41 10.95 1.02 -14.12
C MET A 41 10.40 2.14 -15.00
N HIS A 42 10.83 2.27 -16.25
CA HIS A 42 10.47 3.37 -17.15
C HIS A 42 10.70 4.77 -16.51
N VAL A 43 11.80 4.91 -15.77
CA VAL A 43 12.32 6.18 -15.23
C VAL A 43 13.78 6.33 -15.62
N THR A 44 14.34 7.53 -15.56
CA THR A 44 15.75 7.72 -15.94
C THR A 44 16.70 7.15 -14.87
N ALA A 45 17.88 6.69 -15.31
CA ALA A 45 18.92 6.24 -14.37
C ALA A 45 19.39 7.38 -13.44
N SER A 46 19.30 8.63 -13.88
CA SER A 46 19.57 9.80 -13.03
C SER A 46 18.55 9.93 -11.91
N GLN A 47 17.26 9.76 -12.22
CA GLN A 47 16.19 9.78 -11.21
C GLN A 47 16.38 8.68 -10.17
N ILE A 48 16.73 7.46 -10.59
CA ILE A 48 17.01 6.36 -9.67
C ILE A 48 18.17 6.72 -8.72
N ARG A 49 19.27 7.23 -9.24
CA ARG A 49 20.40 7.66 -8.41
C ARG A 49 20.00 8.76 -7.43
N GLN A 50 19.22 9.73 -7.88
CA GLN A 50 18.75 10.83 -7.04
C GLN A 50 17.80 10.33 -5.93
N ASP A 51 16.84 9.46 -6.27
CA ASP A 51 15.91 8.88 -5.30
C ASP A 51 16.67 8.10 -4.21
N LEU A 52 17.57 7.23 -4.62
CA LEU A 52 18.31 6.40 -3.67
C LEU A 52 19.32 7.19 -2.83
N ASN A 53 19.88 8.29 -3.36
CA ASN A 53 20.79 9.17 -2.60
C ASN A 53 20.08 9.88 -1.43
N ASN A 54 18.74 10.03 -1.44
CA ASN A 54 18.02 10.61 -0.30
C ASN A 54 18.13 9.74 0.97
N PHE A 55 18.42 8.45 0.83
CA PHE A 55 18.46 7.49 1.93
C PHE A 55 19.88 7.00 2.27
N GLY A 56 20.90 7.64 1.70
CA GLY A 56 22.30 7.23 1.82
C GLY A 56 22.83 6.55 0.56
N GLY A 57 24.13 6.49 0.41
CA GLY A 57 24.76 5.96 -0.80
C GLY A 57 24.68 4.43 -0.90
N PHE A 58 23.66 3.90 -1.54
CA PHE A 58 23.47 2.44 -1.71
C PHE A 58 24.33 1.80 -2.79
N GLY A 59 25.08 2.58 -3.57
CA GLY A 59 25.87 2.08 -4.68
C GLY A 59 27.32 2.58 -4.69
N GLN A 60 28.25 1.74 -5.15
CA GLN A 60 29.57 2.18 -5.51
C GLN A 60 29.62 2.52 -7.01
N GLN A 61 30.25 3.62 -7.35
CA GLN A 61 30.42 4.05 -8.75
C GLN A 61 31.10 2.95 -9.56
N GLY A 62 30.48 2.53 -10.66
CA GLY A 62 30.98 1.46 -11.54
C GLY A 62 30.55 0.03 -11.18
N TYR A 63 30.11 -0.24 -9.96
CA TYR A 63 29.74 -1.60 -9.51
C TYR A 63 28.23 -1.86 -9.45
N GLY A 64 27.39 -0.82 -9.59
CA GLY A 64 25.93 -0.92 -9.42
C GLY A 64 25.51 -1.17 -7.98
N TYR A 65 24.26 -1.54 -7.81
CA TYR A 65 23.63 -1.80 -6.51
C TYR A 65 23.66 -3.30 -6.20
N ASN A 66 23.95 -3.66 -4.94
CA ASN A 66 23.68 -4.99 -4.45
C ASN A 66 22.16 -5.13 -4.23
N VAL A 67 21.52 -6.07 -4.91
CA VAL A 67 20.06 -6.21 -4.96
C VAL A 67 19.50 -6.54 -3.59
N LYS A 68 20.09 -7.50 -2.88
CA LYS A 68 19.65 -7.92 -1.54
C LYS A 68 19.77 -6.79 -0.51
N TYR A 69 20.90 -6.08 -0.53
CA TYR A 69 21.13 -4.96 0.38
C TYR A 69 20.12 -3.84 0.12
N LEU A 70 19.95 -3.42 -1.15
CA LEU A 70 19.03 -2.38 -1.53
C LEU A 70 17.57 -2.75 -1.20
N TYR A 71 17.17 -3.99 -1.47
CA TYR A 71 15.85 -4.52 -1.10
C TYR A 71 15.59 -4.41 0.40
N THR A 72 16.56 -4.84 1.22
CA THR A 72 16.45 -4.81 2.68
C THR A 72 16.33 -3.38 3.19
N GLU A 73 17.16 -2.46 2.71
CA GLU A 73 17.15 -1.07 3.16
C GLU A 73 15.86 -0.33 2.74
N ILE A 74 15.39 -0.54 1.51
CA ILE A 74 14.09 0.01 1.08
C ILE A 74 12.95 -0.58 1.92
N GLY A 75 13.00 -1.88 2.22
CA GLY A 75 12.02 -2.52 3.10
C GLY A 75 11.97 -1.87 4.49
N LYS A 76 13.13 -1.53 5.08
CA LYS A 76 13.21 -0.81 6.36
C LYS A 76 12.60 0.60 6.25
N ILE A 77 12.92 1.34 5.18
CA ILE A 77 12.38 2.68 4.95
C ILE A 77 10.84 2.64 4.82
N LEU A 78 10.31 1.61 4.17
CA LEU A 78 8.87 1.38 4.02
C LEU A 78 8.21 0.80 5.29
N GLY A 79 8.98 0.52 6.35
CA GLY A 79 8.46 -0.07 7.58
C GLY A 79 8.16 -1.57 7.49
N LEU A 80 8.56 -2.26 6.41
CA LEU A 80 8.25 -3.67 6.15
C LEU A 80 9.16 -4.66 6.92
N ASN A 81 9.97 -4.17 7.85
CA ASN A 81 10.82 -4.96 8.73
C ASN A 81 10.08 -5.55 9.95
N ARG A 82 8.80 -5.24 10.10
CA ARG A 82 7.89 -5.81 11.10
C ARG A 82 6.52 -6.06 10.49
N PRO A 83 5.71 -6.96 11.06
CA PRO A 83 4.34 -7.15 10.61
C PRO A 83 3.45 -5.96 11.01
N HIS A 84 2.45 -5.68 10.17
CA HIS A 84 1.39 -4.72 10.40
C HIS A 84 0.06 -5.45 10.43
N ASN A 85 -0.61 -5.45 11.57
CA ASN A 85 -1.92 -6.07 11.70
C ASN A 85 -2.99 -5.16 11.13
N MET A 86 -3.83 -5.71 10.27
CA MET A 86 -4.89 -4.97 9.62
C MET A 86 -6.25 -5.64 9.73
N ILE A 87 -7.30 -4.83 9.66
CA ILE A 87 -8.68 -5.26 9.50
C ILE A 87 -9.27 -4.68 8.22
N ILE A 88 -10.33 -5.30 7.73
CA ILE A 88 -11.12 -4.79 6.61
C ILE A 88 -12.54 -4.53 7.09
N ILE A 89 -13.03 -3.33 6.83
CA ILE A 89 -14.40 -2.91 7.11
C ILE A 89 -15.19 -2.87 5.80
N GLY A 90 -16.23 -3.72 5.73
CA GLY A 90 -17.00 -4.00 4.53
C GLY A 90 -16.54 -5.28 3.84
N ALA A 91 -17.29 -6.37 4.01
CA ALA A 91 -17.01 -7.66 3.39
C ALA A 91 -17.81 -7.86 2.06
N GLY A 92 -18.02 -6.77 1.33
CA GLY A 92 -18.51 -6.80 -0.04
C GLY A 92 -17.47 -7.32 -1.04
N ASN A 93 -17.76 -7.21 -2.34
CA ASN A 93 -16.89 -7.74 -3.40
C ASN A 93 -15.43 -7.26 -3.28
N LEU A 94 -15.21 -5.96 -3.04
CA LEU A 94 -13.87 -5.40 -2.90
C LEU A 94 -13.18 -5.87 -1.62
N GLY A 95 -13.87 -5.84 -0.48
CA GLY A 95 -13.31 -6.29 0.79
C GLY A 95 -12.89 -7.76 0.75
N GLN A 96 -13.73 -8.63 0.17
CA GLN A 96 -13.40 -10.04 -0.02
C GLN A 96 -12.23 -10.23 -1.00
N ALA A 97 -12.16 -9.44 -2.08
CA ALA A 97 -11.04 -9.49 -3.03
C ALA A 97 -9.72 -9.09 -2.34
N LEU A 98 -9.72 -8.03 -1.53
CA LEU A 98 -8.55 -7.61 -0.75
C LEU A 98 -8.16 -8.68 0.29
N ALA A 99 -9.12 -9.27 1.01
CA ALA A 99 -8.87 -10.33 1.97
C ALA A 99 -8.23 -11.58 1.33
N ASN A 100 -8.58 -11.85 0.07
CA ASN A 100 -8.00 -12.96 -0.69
C ASN A 100 -6.61 -12.66 -1.27
N TYR A 101 -6.12 -11.40 -1.21
CA TYR A 101 -4.88 -11.02 -1.85
C TYR A 101 -3.65 -11.46 -1.04
N ALA A 102 -3.13 -12.64 -1.38
CA ALA A 102 -2.03 -13.29 -0.65
C ALA A 102 -0.72 -12.48 -0.56
N SER A 103 -0.50 -11.53 -1.49
CA SER A 103 0.71 -10.71 -1.50
C SER A 103 0.82 -9.74 -0.32
N PHE A 104 -0.28 -9.40 0.34
CA PHE A 104 -0.23 -8.56 1.53
C PHE A 104 0.56 -9.23 2.65
N GLU A 105 0.26 -10.49 2.92
CA GLU A 105 0.93 -11.27 3.96
C GLU A 105 2.44 -11.44 3.68
N LYS A 106 2.82 -11.66 2.41
CA LYS A 106 4.23 -11.72 1.99
C LYS A 106 4.98 -10.41 2.25
N ASN A 107 4.27 -9.27 2.23
CA ASN A 107 4.82 -7.96 2.52
C ASN A 107 4.64 -7.52 3.98
N GLY A 108 4.25 -8.44 4.86
CA GLY A 108 4.12 -8.17 6.29
C GLY A 108 2.78 -7.57 6.74
N PHE A 109 1.77 -7.47 5.86
CA PHE A 109 0.43 -7.01 6.24
C PHE A 109 -0.46 -8.20 6.59
N ILE A 110 -0.77 -8.37 7.87
CA ILE A 110 -1.47 -9.53 8.40
C ILE A 110 -2.94 -9.20 8.62
N LEU A 111 -3.83 -9.83 7.86
CA LEU A 111 -5.26 -9.69 8.05
C LEU A 111 -5.70 -10.41 9.34
N LYS A 112 -6.25 -9.66 10.31
CA LYS A 112 -6.72 -10.15 11.60
C LYS A 112 -8.23 -10.28 11.70
N GLY A 113 -8.99 -9.47 10.94
CA GLY A 113 -10.44 -9.49 10.99
C GLY A 113 -11.07 -8.86 9.75
N LEU A 114 -12.28 -9.34 9.43
CA LEU A 114 -13.19 -8.71 8.47
C LEU A 114 -14.47 -8.37 9.24
N PHE A 115 -15.03 -7.19 8.94
CA PHE A 115 -16.24 -6.71 9.59
C PHE A 115 -17.28 -6.28 8.57
N ASP A 116 -18.54 -6.61 8.80
CA ASP A 116 -19.67 -6.17 7.98
C ASP A 116 -20.92 -5.93 8.83
N VAL A 117 -21.88 -5.21 8.29
CA VAL A 117 -23.22 -5.02 8.87
C VAL A 117 -24.22 -6.08 8.40
N ASN A 118 -23.89 -6.85 7.38
CA ASN A 118 -24.74 -7.86 6.79
C ASN A 118 -24.65 -9.19 7.56
N SER A 119 -25.63 -9.46 8.39
CA SER A 119 -25.69 -10.69 9.20
C SER A 119 -25.66 -12.00 8.40
N ARG A 120 -25.96 -11.96 7.09
CA ARG A 120 -25.84 -13.15 6.23
C ARG A 120 -24.39 -13.56 5.96
N LEU A 121 -23.44 -12.65 6.20
CA LEU A 121 -22.01 -12.90 6.03
C LEU A 121 -21.33 -13.32 7.32
N GLU A 122 -22.02 -13.24 8.45
CA GLU A 122 -21.48 -13.60 9.76
C GLU A 122 -20.94 -15.03 9.78
N GLY A 123 -19.71 -15.19 10.27
CA GLY A 123 -19.03 -16.49 10.33
C GLY A 123 -18.51 -17.04 9.00
N VAL A 124 -18.84 -16.43 7.87
CA VAL A 124 -18.23 -16.80 6.57
C VAL A 124 -16.74 -16.49 6.66
N ALA A 125 -15.89 -17.50 6.39
CA ALA A 125 -14.45 -17.34 6.49
C ALA A 125 -13.80 -17.08 5.13
N ILE A 126 -12.90 -16.09 5.05
CA ILE A 126 -12.07 -15.81 3.89
C ILE A 126 -10.62 -16.04 4.30
N ARG A 127 -9.95 -17.01 3.65
CA ARG A 127 -8.59 -17.47 4.01
C ARG A 127 -8.44 -17.78 5.51
N GLY A 128 -9.48 -18.35 6.11
CA GLY A 128 -9.48 -18.72 7.53
C GLY A 128 -9.82 -17.58 8.49
N VAL A 129 -10.02 -16.34 8.02
CA VAL A 129 -10.46 -15.21 8.84
C VAL A 129 -11.97 -15.07 8.74
N PRO A 130 -12.73 -15.24 9.84
CA PRO A 130 -14.17 -15.12 9.82
C PRO A 130 -14.62 -13.66 9.70
N ILE A 131 -15.72 -13.45 8.98
CA ILE A 131 -16.41 -12.17 8.94
C ILE A 131 -17.19 -12.02 10.26
N ARG A 132 -16.99 -10.91 10.94
CA ARG A 132 -17.61 -10.53 12.21
C ARG A 132 -18.60 -9.41 11.99
N MET A 133 -19.49 -9.24 12.95
CA MET A 133 -20.41 -8.11 12.94
C MET A 133 -19.73 -6.84 13.48
N MET A 134 -20.21 -5.67 13.03
CA MET A 134 -19.61 -4.37 13.41
C MET A 134 -19.72 -4.06 14.90
N ASP A 135 -20.67 -4.62 15.63
CA ASP A 135 -20.81 -4.47 17.08
C ASP A 135 -19.69 -5.18 17.87
N GLU A 136 -19.05 -6.19 17.29
CA GLU A 136 -17.87 -6.85 17.86
C GLU A 136 -16.56 -6.03 17.69
N LEU A 137 -16.55 -4.98 16.84
CA LEU A 137 -15.33 -4.28 16.44
C LEU A 137 -14.57 -3.72 17.64
N LYS A 138 -15.27 -3.06 18.55
CA LYS A 138 -14.66 -2.42 19.73
C LYS A 138 -13.91 -3.43 20.59
N ASP A 139 -14.54 -4.53 20.92
CA ASP A 139 -13.94 -5.57 21.76
C ASP A 139 -12.78 -6.24 21.04
N PHE A 140 -12.91 -6.48 19.74
CA PHE A 140 -11.86 -7.07 18.93
C PHE A 140 -10.61 -6.17 18.88
N VAL A 141 -10.77 -4.89 18.61
CA VAL A 141 -9.64 -3.94 18.53
C VAL A 141 -8.98 -3.78 19.91
N SER A 142 -9.76 -3.73 20.99
CA SER A 142 -9.21 -3.63 22.35
C SER A 142 -8.34 -4.82 22.78
N GLN A 143 -8.58 -6.00 22.19
CA GLN A 143 -7.86 -7.25 22.48
C GLN A 143 -6.77 -7.58 21.45
N SER A 144 -6.69 -6.80 20.38
CA SER A 144 -5.80 -7.05 19.26
C SER A 144 -4.94 -5.82 18.95
N ASP A 145 -3.70 -6.02 18.62
CA ASP A 145 -2.81 -4.93 18.16
C ASP A 145 -3.09 -4.63 16.69
N ILE A 146 -4.12 -3.83 16.43
CA ILE A 146 -4.54 -3.45 15.07
C ILE A 146 -3.98 -2.07 14.74
N GLU A 147 -3.21 -1.98 13.67
CA GLU A 147 -2.61 -0.72 13.21
C GLU A 147 -3.38 -0.10 12.04
N ILE A 148 -3.93 -0.91 11.14
CA ILE A 148 -4.49 -0.45 9.86
C ILE A 148 -5.94 -0.94 9.72
N ALA A 149 -6.84 -0.03 9.33
CA ALA A 149 -8.18 -0.39 8.88
C ALA A 149 -8.37 -0.03 7.40
N ALA A 150 -8.72 -1.03 6.58
CA ALA A 150 -9.11 -0.81 5.20
C ALA A 150 -10.62 -0.57 5.11
N LEU A 151 -11.04 0.55 4.55
CA LEU A 151 -12.45 0.89 4.35
C LEU A 151 -12.89 0.54 2.94
N THR A 152 -13.74 -0.48 2.81
CA THR A 152 -14.32 -0.93 1.53
C THR A 152 -15.85 -0.81 1.55
N ILE A 153 -16.33 0.28 2.11
CA ILE A 153 -17.75 0.59 2.36
C ILE A 153 -18.23 1.74 1.47
N PRO A 154 -19.55 1.94 1.33
CA PRO A 154 -20.11 3.08 0.61
C PRO A 154 -19.65 4.42 1.20
N LYS A 155 -19.41 5.43 0.33
CA LYS A 155 -18.98 6.77 0.74
C LYS A 155 -19.87 7.42 1.81
N SER A 156 -21.18 7.13 1.78
CA SER A 156 -22.15 7.67 2.73
C SER A 156 -21.93 7.22 4.17
N LYS A 157 -21.13 6.16 4.38
CA LYS A 157 -20.81 5.59 5.70
C LYS A 157 -19.34 5.77 6.09
N ALA A 158 -18.51 6.27 5.17
CA ALA A 158 -17.07 6.28 5.36
C ALA A 158 -16.63 7.16 6.52
N ILE A 159 -17.20 8.36 6.67
CA ILE A 159 -16.84 9.30 7.75
C ILE A 159 -17.26 8.74 9.11
N GLU A 160 -18.52 8.32 9.26
CA GLU A 160 -19.06 7.74 10.49
C GLU A 160 -18.23 6.55 10.99
N VAL A 161 -17.85 5.66 10.06
CA VAL A 161 -17.05 4.48 10.38
C VAL A 161 -15.60 4.85 10.69
N ALA A 162 -15.03 5.82 9.98
CA ALA A 162 -13.68 6.29 10.24
C ALA A 162 -13.57 6.91 11.65
N GLU A 163 -14.53 7.74 12.05
CA GLU A 163 -14.60 8.31 13.40
C GLU A 163 -14.70 7.21 14.46
N MET A 164 -15.58 6.21 14.26
CA MET A 164 -15.67 5.04 15.14
C MET A 164 -14.33 4.30 15.28
N LEU A 165 -13.60 4.10 14.18
CA LEU A 165 -12.29 3.44 14.20
C LEU A 165 -11.27 4.24 15.02
N ILE A 166 -11.25 5.57 14.86
CA ILE A 166 -10.38 6.49 15.59
C ILE A 166 -10.67 6.45 17.09
N GLU A 167 -11.95 6.49 17.47
CA GLU A 167 -12.39 6.36 18.87
C GLU A 167 -11.95 5.04 19.52
N ASN A 168 -11.84 3.99 18.71
CA ASN A 168 -11.33 2.68 19.15
C ASN A 168 -9.81 2.54 19.02
N GLY A 169 -9.07 3.62 18.73
CA GLY A 169 -7.61 3.65 18.76
C GLY A 169 -6.91 3.38 17.44
N ILE A 170 -7.61 3.14 16.35
CA ILE A 170 -7.03 2.99 15.02
C ILE A 170 -6.50 4.35 14.54
N ARG A 171 -5.28 4.39 14.02
CA ARG A 171 -4.62 5.62 13.56
C ARG A 171 -4.25 5.62 12.09
N ALA A 172 -4.32 4.47 11.40
CA ALA A 172 -4.04 4.37 9.98
C ALA A 172 -5.24 3.80 9.21
N ILE A 173 -5.72 4.53 8.22
CA ILE A 173 -6.88 4.18 7.40
C ILE A 173 -6.46 4.06 5.94
N TRP A 174 -6.70 2.89 5.36
CA TRP A 174 -6.56 2.63 3.93
C TRP A 174 -7.93 2.75 3.27
N ASN A 175 -8.19 3.91 2.68
CA ASN A 175 -9.52 4.30 2.25
C ASN A 175 -9.80 3.97 0.79
N PHE A 176 -10.74 3.06 0.54
CA PHE A 176 -11.28 2.73 -0.78
C PHE A 176 -12.67 3.34 -1.03
N ALA A 177 -13.26 4.01 -0.06
CA ALA A 177 -14.49 4.73 -0.28
C ALA A 177 -14.24 5.95 -1.19
N HIS A 178 -15.17 6.22 -2.11
CA HIS A 178 -15.05 7.34 -3.05
C HIS A 178 -15.33 8.70 -2.37
N THR A 179 -14.59 9.01 -1.32
CA THR A 179 -14.66 10.28 -0.59
C THR A 179 -13.36 10.54 0.15
N ASP A 180 -12.94 11.78 0.22
CA ASP A 180 -11.86 12.19 1.10
C ASP A 180 -12.37 12.24 2.54
N LEU A 181 -11.59 11.67 3.44
CA LEU A 181 -11.86 11.67 4.86
C LEU A 181 -11.18 12.91 5.47
N ASN A 182 -11.98 13.90 5.88
CA ASN A 182 -11.48 15.08 6.60
C ASN A 182 -11.32 14.72 8.09
N LEU A 183 -10.24 14.05 8.43
CA LEU A 183 -9.92 13.58 9.77
C LEU A 183 -8.84 14.44 10.43
N PRO A 184 -8.66 14.36 11.76
CA PRO A 184 -7.57 15.05 12.47
C PRO A 184 -6.19 14.75 11.85
N GLU A 185 -5.25 15.69 11.99
CA GLU A 185 -3.91 15.62 11.36
C GLU A 185 -3.04 14.45 11.88
N ASP A 186 -3.34 13.92 13.06
CA ASP A 186 -2.66 12.76 13.65
C ASP A 186 -3.14 11.42 13.09
N ILE A 187 -4.16 11.43 12.21
CA ILE A 187 -4.67 10.23 11.55
C ILE A 187 -4.04 10.10 10.17
N ILE A 188 -3.40 8.96 9.95
CA ILE A 188 -2.78 8.63 8.68
C ILE A 188 -3.85 8.07 7.73
N VAL A 189 -4.06 8.73 6.59
CA VAL A 189 -5.02 8.28 5.56
C VAL A 189 -4.30 8.10 4.24
N GLU A 190 -4.44 6.91 3.67
CA GLU A 190 -4.05 6.63 2.28
C GLU A 190 -5.31 6.38 1.46
N ASN A 191 -5.60 7.29 0.52
CA ASN A 191 -6.78 7.20 -0.35
C ASN A 191 -6.46 6.42 -1.62
N VAL A 192 -7.29 5.44 -1.97
CA VAL A 192 -7.19 4.64 -3.20
C VAL A 192 -8.43 4.83 -4.07
N HIS A 193 -8.32 5.69 -5.07
CA HIS A 193 -9.38 5.88 -6.07
C HIS A 193 -9.08 5.03 -7.31
N LEU A 194 -9.74 3.90 -7.44
CA LEU A 194 -9.52 2.96 -8.56
C LEU A 194 -9.78 3.61 -9.93
N SER A 195 -10.73 4.54 -10.00
CA SER A 195 -11.04 5.30 -11.22
C SER A 195 -9.91 6.19 -11.72
N ASP A 196 -9.02 6.68 -10.83
CA ASP A 196 -7.94 7.59 -11.22
C ASP A 196 -6.96 6.94 -12.21
N SER A 197 -6.70 5.65 -12.06
CA SER A 197 -5.86 4.92 -13.00
C SER A 197 -6.51 4.78 -14.37
N LEU A 198 -7.83 4.58 -14.42
CA LEU A 198 -8.59 4.54 -15.67
C LEU A 198 -8.67 5.90 -16.35
N MET A 199 -8.83 7.00 -15.59
CA MET A 199 -8.80 8.35 -16.13
C MET A 199 -7.44 8.68 -16.75
N ARG A 200 -6.32 8.30 -16.09
CA ARG A 200 -4.97 8.43 -16.67
C ARG A 200 -4.80 7.59 -17.94
N LEU A 201 -5.35 6.38 -17.98
CA LEU A 201 -5.34 5.53 -19.17
C LEU A 201 -6.14 6.17 -20.31
N SER A 202 -7.33 6.72 -20.03
CA SER A 202 -8.16 7.44 -21.00
C SER A 202 -7.40 8.61 -21.63
N TYR A 203 -6.72 9.43 -20.83
CA TYR A 203 -5.84 10.48 -21.35
C TYR A 203 -4.78 9.94 -22.32
N THR A 204 -4.12 8.85 -21.95
CA THR A 204 -3.08 8.24 -22.79
C THR A 204 -3.65 7.72 -24.11
N ILE A 205 -4.86 7.13 -24.08
CA ILE A 205 -5.56 6.68 -25.29
C ILE A 205 -5.87 7.86 -26.22
N SER A 206 -6.39 8.96 -25.67
CA SER A 206 -6.72 10.16 -26.47
C SER A 206 -5.47 10.73 -27.14
N ARG A 207 -4.34 10.83 -26.41
CA ARG A 207 -3.05 11.27 -26.99
C ARG A 207 -2.56 10.34 -28.08
N TYR A 208 -2.63 9.02 -27.86
CA TYR A 208 -2.25 8.03 -28.86
C TYR A 208 -3.06 8.16 -30.15
N GLN A 209 -4.37 8.42 -30.05
CA GLN A 209 -5.25 8.61 -31.20
C GLN A 209 -4.92 9.91 -31.95
N GLU A 210 -4.64 11.01 -31.25
CA GLU A 210 -4.19 12.28 -31.84
C GLU A 210 -2.88 12.09 -32.64
N ASP A 211 -1.90 11.39 -32.06
CA ASP A 211 -0.58 11.19 -32.68
C ASP A 211 -0.61 10.22 -33.88
N HIS A 212 -1.59 9.31 -33.94
CA HIS A 212 -1.67 8.23 -34.94
C HIS A 212 -2.89 8.37 -35.89
N GLY A 213 -3.63 9.47 -35.83
CA GLY A 213 -4.64 9.84 -36.83
C GLY A 213 -5.87 8.92 -36.87
N LYS A 214 -6.34 8.44 -35.72
CA LYS A 214 -7.58 7.69 -35.58
C LYS A 214 -8.58 8.43 -34.72
#